data_5a8a74a98ecf3e24535105df606eaa55
#
_entry.id   5a8a74a98ecf3e24535105df606eaa55
#
_cell.length_a   1.000
_cell.length_b   1.000
_cell.length_c   1.000
_cell.angle_alpha   90.00
_cell.angle_beta   90.00
_cell.angle_gamma   90.00
#
_symmetry.space_group_name_H-M   'P 1'
#
loop_
_entity.id
_entity.type
_entity.pdbx_description
1 polymer ?
#
loop_
_entity_poly.entity_id
_entity_poly.type
_entity_poly.pdbx_seq_one_letter_code
_entity_poly.pdbx_strand_id
1 'polypeptide(L)'
;MHRSIDKKKIYFYLILLTVLLSIHNQNFNYSIYNFFKIKKIELSDNIEEKLNSQIYEKLNRFYNFNIFFLKSEEVENILDNFNILGDYKVKKEYPSSLKIDLSKTNIIAYYFSNDQKIYIGENGKKITQFDINYKNLPSIEGKINIKKLFNLKMKLKKHGFELNDFIKFYLNKSNRWDLLYNDNLLIRLPLNDIESSIVILKDIIKSNDINNINIIDLRIKNKIILS
;
A
#
# COMPACT_ATOMS: atom_id res chain seq x y z
N MET A 1 -14.67 44.15 -51.25
CA MET A 1 -14.56 44.10 -49.76
C MET A 1 -13.21 43.43 -49.45
N HIS A 2 -12.12 44.19 -49.26
CA HIS A 2 -10.79 43.69 -48.91
C HIS A 2 -10.77 43.36 -47.41
N ARG A 3 -10.72 42.10 -47.04
CA ARG A 3 -10.41 41.68 -45.65
C ARG A 3 -8.97 42.06 -45.36
N SER A 4 -8.73 43.05 -44.53
CA SER A 4 -7.39 43.35 -44.04
C SER A 4 -6.91 42.17 -43.20
N ILE A 5 -5.86 41.54 -43.68
CA ILE A 5 -5.25 40.42 -42.95
C ILE A 5 -4.57 41.00 -41.72
N ASP A 6 -4.95 40.51 -40.56
CA ASP A 6 -4.39 40.95 -39.28
C ASP A 6 -2.86 40.64 -39.23
N LYS A 7 -2.04 41.70 -39.21
CA LYS A 7 -0.58 41.61 -39.21
C LYS A 7 -0.07 40.71 -38.10
N LYS A 8 -0.74 40.66 -36.93
CA LYS A 8 -0.36 39.79 -35.84
C LYS A 8 -0.49 38.29 -36.19
N LYS A 9 -1.53 37.94 -36.97
CA LYS A 9 -1.70 36.56 -37.47
C LYS A 9 -0.60 36.17 -38.46
N ILE A 10 -0.18 37.09 -39.33
CA ILE A 10 0.91 36.87 -40.27
C ILE A 10 2.21 36.58 -39.52
N TYR A 11 2.55 37.39 -38.51
CA TYR A 11 3.76 37.15 -37.69
C TYR A 11 3.68 35.81 -36.93
N PHE A 12 2.51 35.48 -36.42
CA PHE A 12 2.32 34.18 -35.75
C PHE A 12 2.58 33.01 -36.71
N TYR A 13 2.01 33.05 -37.92
CA TYR A 13 2.27 31.98 -38.91
C TYR A 13 3.71 31.96 -39.41
N LEU A 14 4.36 33.13 -39.55
CA LEU A 14 5.80 33.19 -39.88
C LEU A 14 6.68 32.57 -38.79
N ILE A 15 6.40 32.86 -37.53
CA ILE A 15 7.11 32.25 -36.40
C ILE A 15 6.82 30.73 -36.37
N LEU A 16 5.61 30.31 -36.55
CA LEU A 16 5.24 28.91 -36.62
C LEU A 16 5.98 28.19 -37.77
N LEU A 17 6.02 28.82 -38.94
CA LEU A 17 6.76 28.29 -40.12
C LEU A 17 8.27 28.17 -39.86
N THR A 18 8.90 29.17 -39.25
CA THR A 18 10.33 29.12 -38.90
C THR A 18 10.61 28.03 -37.87
N VAL A 19 9.73 27.82 -36.88
CA VAL A 19 9.82 26.72 -35.92
C VAL A 19 9.71 25.37 -36.65
N LEU A 20 8.76 25.22 -37.55
CA LEU A 20 8.59 23.96 -38.31
C LEU A 20 9.79 23.68 -39.24
N LEU A 21 10.34 24.68 -39.88
CA LEU A 21 11.54 24.54 -40.74
C LEU A 21 12.80 24.19 -39.93
N SER A 22 12.91 24.69 -38.71
CA SER A 22 14.06 24.38 -37.82
C SER A 22 14.04 22.92 -37.33
N ILE A 23 12.87 22.28 -37.27
CA ILE A 23 12.75 20.88 -36.85
C ILE A 23 13.39 19.90 -37.86
N HIS A 24 13.56 20.29 -39.10
CA HIS A 24 14.17 19.44 -40.15
C HIS A 24 15.70 19.37 -40.08
N ASN A 25 16.35 20.16 -39.24
CA ASN A 25 17.82 20.11 -39.06
C ASN A 25 18.19 18.90 -38.18
N GLN A 26 18.95 17.94 -38.74
CA GLN A 26 19.34 16.70 -38.04
C GLN A 26 20.09 16.97 -36.72
N ASN A 27 20.95 18.01 -36.68
CA ASN A 27 21.67 18.40 -35.46
C ASN A 27 20.73 18.95 -34.37
N PHE A 28 19.69 19.67 -34.78
CA PHE A 28 18.68 20.21 -33.87
C PHE A 28 17.80 19.12 -33.31
N ASN A 29 17.39 18.13 -34.12
CA ASN A 29 16.63 16.97 -33.69
C ASN A 29 17.38 16.13 -32.66
N TYR A 30 18.71 15.93 -32.87
CA TYR A 30 19.54 15.20 -31.92
C TYR A 30 19.68 15.94 -30.58
N SER A 31 19.83 17.26 -30.61
CA SER A 31 19.91 18.10 -29.42
C SER A 31 18.57 18.09 -28.63
N ILE A 32 17.44 18.25 -29.31
CA ILE A 32 16.09 18.19 -28.68
C ILE A 32 15.84 16.82 -28.09
N TYR A 33 16.16 15.75 -28.81
CA TYR A 33 15.96 14.39 -28.32
C TYR A 33 16.74 14.13 -27.02
N ASN A 34 17.98 14.58 -26.94
CA ASN A 34 18.83 14.46 -25.76
C ASN A 34 18.38 15.36 -24.60
N PHE A 35 17.73 16.49 -24.91
CA PHE A 35 17.20 17.41 -23.90
C PHE A 35 16.08 16.77 -23.07
N PHE A 36 15.26 15.92 -23.68
CA PHE A 36 14.14 15.24 -23.02
C PHE A 36 14.49 13.85 -22.49
N LYS A 37 15.74 13.46 -22.48
CA LYS A 37 16.18 12.22 -21.81
C LYS A 37 16.17 12.39 -20.31
N ILE A 38 15.67 11.39 -19.61
CA ILE A 38 15.67 11.36 -18.14
C ILE A 38 17.11 11.34 -17.65
N LYS A 39 17.49 12.38 -16.92
CA LYS A 39 18.82 12.58 -16.31
C LYS A 39 18.76 12.47 -14.80
N LYS A 40 17.58 12.65 -14.21
CA LYS A 40 17.38 12.64 -12.76
C LYS A 40 16.13 11.84 -12.39
N ILE A 41 16.29 10.97 -11.42
CA ILE A 41 15.19 10.27 -10.77
C ILE A 41 15.28 10.64 -9.29
N GLU A 42 14.21 11.21 -8.75
CA GLU A 42 14.10 11.60 -7.34
C GLU A 42 13.09 10.72 -6.65
N LEU A 43 13.50 10.09 -5.56
CA LEU A 43 12.61 9.40 -4.64
C LEU A 43 12.39 10.27 -3.40
N SER A 44 11.21 10.17 -2.78
CA SER A 44 10.94 10.88 -1.53
C SER A 44 11.82 10.38 -0.38
N ASP A 45 12.25 11.29 0.50
CA ASP A 45 13.22 11.04 1.58
C ASP A 45 12.68 10.15 2.73
N ASN A 46 11.40 9.78 2.71
CA ASN A 46 10.72 9.09 3.82
C ASN A 46 10.94 7.56 3.84
N ILE A 47 11.91 7.04 3.08
CA ILE A 47 12.15 5.61 2.93
C ILE A 47 13.59 5.28 3.35
N GLU A 48 13.76 4.11 3.97
CA GLU A 48 15.10 3.62 4.39
C GLU A 48 16.08 3.58 3.21
N GLU A 49 17.32 3.94 3.48
CA GLU A 49 18.39 4.02 2.49
C GLU A 49 18.58 2.72 1.70
N LYS A 50 18.46 1.56 2.38
CA LYS A 50 18.54 0.24 1.76
C LYS A 50 17.41 -0.02 0.75
N LEU A 51 16.18 0.39 1.07
CA LEU A 51 15.04 0.25 0.16
C LEU A 51 15.16 1.22 -1.01
N ASN A 52 15.59 2.45 -0.74
CA ASN A 52 15.85 3.45 -1.77
C ASN A 52 16.86 2.93 -2.81
N SER A 53 18.00 2.38 -2.35
CA SER A 53 19.04 1.84 -3.26
C SER A 53 18.51 0.71 -4.14
N GLN A 54 17.71 -0.20 -3.59
CA GLN A 54 17.07 -1.27 -4.36
C GLN A 54 16.07 -0.74 -5.42
N ILE A 55 15.31 0.28 -5.06
CA ILE A 55 14.36 0.92 -5.99
C ILE A 55 15.14 1.63 -7.11
N TYR A 56 16.17 2.42 -6.77
CA TYR A 56 17.02 3.09 -7.75
C TYR A 56 17.66 2.11 -8.73
N GLU A 57 18.16 0.96 -8.25
CA GLU A 57 18.73 -0.09 -9.10
C GLU A 57 17.72 -0.56 -10.17
N LYS A 58 16.48 -0.79 -9.78
CA LYS A 58 15.42 -1.22 -10.70
C LYS A 58 14.97 -0.12 -11.66
N LEU A 59 15.01 1.14 -11.21
CA LEU A 59 14.63 2.30 -12.02
C LEU A 59 15.78 2.79 -12.95
N ASN A 60 17.00 2.32 -12.73
CA ASN A 60 18.19 2.74 -13.49
C ASN A 60 18.00 2.57 -15.02
N ARG A 61 17.22 1.60 -15.45
CA ARG A 61 16.90 1.36 -16.87
C ARG A 61 16.20 2.53 -17.56
N PHE A 62 15.59 3.45 -16.81
CA PHE A 62 14.91 4.62 -17.38
C PHE A 62 15.84 5.82 -17.59
N TYR A 63 17.07 5.79 -17.08
CA TYR A 63 18.05 6.81 -17.43
C TYR A 63 18.30 6.81 -18.94
N ASN A 64 18.41 7.99 -19.50
CA ASN A 64 18.53 8.23 -20.95
C ASN A 64 17.30 7.83 -21.79
N PHE A 65 16.21 7.37 -21.17
CA PHE A 65 14.94 7.18 -21.86
C PHE A 65 14.24 8.53 -22.07
N ASN A 66 13.54 8.69 -23.19
CA ASN A 66 12.83 9.95 -23.46
C ASN A 66 11.57 10.05 -22.57
N ILE A 67 11.48 11.11 -21.76
CA ILE A 67 10.44 11.31 -20.76
C ILE A 67 9.01 11.36 -21.36
N PHE A 68 8.85 11.79 -22.62
CA PHE A 68 7.56 11.83 -23.29
C PHE A 68 7.01 10.42 -23.59
N PHE A 69 7.90 9.50 -23.95
CA PHE A 69 7.52 8.14 -24.31
C PHE A 69 7.44 7.20 -23.12
N LEU A 70 7.98 7.57 -21.97
CA LEU A 70 7.84 6.79 -20.75
C LEU A 70 6.36 6.75 -20.33
N LYS A 71 5.80 5.57 -20.17
CA LYS A 71 4.50 5.38 -19.55
C LYS A 71 4.67 5.26 -18.03
N SER A 72 3.85 6.00 -17.25
CA SER A 72 3.92 5.91 -15.78
C SER A 72 3.70 4.48 -15.29
N GLU A 73 2.83 3.72 -15.96
CA GLU A 73 2.56 2.29 -15.67
C GLU A 73 3.83 1.42 -15.70
N GLU A 74 4.83 1.75 -16.52
CA GLU A 74 6.08 0.98 -16.56
C GLU A 74 6.91 1.17 -15.28
N VAL A 75 6.85 2.36 -14.70
CA VAL A 75 7.48 2.67 -13.41
C VAL A 75 6.69 2.03 -12.28
N GLU A 76 5.37 2.16 -12.31
CA GLU A 76 4.43 1.60 -11.34
C GLU A 76 4.56 0.08 -11.24
N ASN A 77 4.67 -0.62 -12.37
CA ASN A 77 4.90 -2.07 -12.41
C ASN A 77 6.20 -2.50 -11.72
N ILE A 78 7.23 -1.65 -11.71
CA ILE A 78 8.46 -1.92 -10.94
C ILE A 78 8.19 -1.73 -9.44
N LEU A 79 7.52 -0.63 -9.08
CA LEU A 79 7.23 -0.31 -7.69
C LEU A 79 6.29 -1.33 -7.05
N ASP A 80 5.37 -1.90 -7.82
CA ASP A 80 4.46 -2.96 -7.37
C ASP A 80 5.15 -4.24 -6.90
N ASN A 81 6.38 -4.49 -7.34
CA ASN A 81 7.17 -5.63 -6.86
C ASN A 81 7.72 -5.42 -5.44
N PHE A 82 7.67 -4.19 -4.91
CA PHE A 82 8.08 -3.89 -3.55
C PHE A 82 6.88 -3.94 -2.61
N ASN A 83 6.62 -5.11 -2.03
CA ASN A 83 5.44 -5.34 -1.18
C ASN A 83 5.35 -4.42 0.05
N ILE A 84 6.47 -3.84 0.48
CA ILE A 84 6.54 -2.89 1.60
C ILE A 84 6.01 -1.51 1.22
N LEU A 85 5.88 -1.19 -0.06
CA LEU A 85 5.29 0.06 -0.50
C LEU A 85 3.78 0.02 -0.35
N GLY A 86 3.23 1.07 0.25
CA GLY A 86 1.79 1.34 0.33
C GLY A 86 1.35 2.11 -0.90
N ASP A 87 1.38 3.43 -0.79
CA ASP A 87 1.03 4.32 -1.90
C ASP A 87 2.28 4.88 -2.56
N TYR A 88 2.18 5.13 -3.85
CA TYR A 88 3.20 5.84 -4.61
C TYR A 88 2.57 6.71 -5.68
N LYS A 89 3.29 7.78 -6.07
CA LYS A 89 2.87 8.69 -7.12
C LYS A 89 4.05 9.03 -8.02
N VAL A 90 3.92 8.69 -9.30
CA VAL A 90 4.93 8.98 -10.33
C VAL A 90 4.57 10.30 -11.00
N LYS A 91 5.52 11.24 -11.03
CA LYS A 91 5.38 12.56 -11.67
C LYS A 91 6.53 12.76 -12.65
N LYS A 92 6.20 13.18 -13.86
CA LYS A 92 7.18 13.63 -14.84
C LYS A 92 7.42 15.11 -14.63
N GLU A 93 8.66 15.48 -14.31
CA GLU A 93 9.09 16.87 -14.21
C GLU A 93 9.94 17.19 -15.43
N TYR A 94 9.32 17.86 -16.39
CA TYR A 94 9.96 18.24 -17.63
C TYR A 94 11.08 19.25 -17.40
N PRO A 95 12.17 19.22 -18.17
CA PRO A 95 12.33 18.40 -19.37
C PRO A 95 12.89 16.98 -19.12
N SER A 96 13.52 16.67 -17.98
CA SER A 96 14.40 15.52 -17.86
C SER A 96 14.41 14.84 -16.47
N SER A 97 13.42 15.11 -15.63
CA SER A 97 13.36 14.56 -14.27
C SER A 97 12.12 13.72 -14.05
N LEU A 98 12.29 12.64 -13.31
CA LEU A 98 11.21 11.80 -12.82
C LEU A 98 11.18 11.89 -11.29
N LYS A 99 10.07 12.36 -10.73
CA LYS A 99 9.86 12.42 -9.29
C LYS A 99 8.88 11.34 -8.87
N ILE A 100 9.25 10.58 -7.85
CA ILE A 100 8.45 9.48 -7.33
C ILE A 100 8.26 9.68 -5.84
N ASP A 101 7.04 10.04 -5.47
CA ASP A 101 6.65 10.13 -4.07
C ASP A 101 6.26 8.71 -3.61
N LEU A 102 6.86 8.21 -2.56
CA LEU A 102 6.69 6.85 -2.03
C LEU A 102 6.25 6.89 -0.57
N SER A 103 5.42 5.94 -0.15
CA SER A 103 5.12 5.69 1.26
C SER A 103 5.20 4.21 1.58
N LYS A 104 5.59 3.87 2.82
CA LYS A 104 5.52 2.49 3.31
C LYS A 104 4.10 2.14 3.70
N THR A 105 3.73 0.88 3.52
CA THR A 105 2.50 0.36 4.10
C THR A 105 2.65 0.16 5.61
N ASN A 106 1.58 0.39 6.36
CA ASN A 106 1.54 0.01 7.76
C ASN A 106 1.51 -1.52 7.87
N ILE A 107 2.24 -2.07 8.84
CA ILE A 107 2.19 -3.49 9.15
C ILE A 107 1.10 -3.73 10.17
N ILE A 108 0.19 -4.67 9.90
CA ILE A 108 -1.00 -4.90 10.71
C ILE A 108 -0.98 -6.22 11.48
N ALA A 109 -0.19 -7.19 11.06
CA ALA A 109 -0.07 -8.50 11.70
C ALA A 109 1.16 -9.25 11.16
N TYR A 110 1.47 -10.39 11.77
CA TYR A 110 2.45 -11.32 11.23
C TYR A 110 2.01 -12.78 11.43
N TYR A 111 2.67 -13.69 10.72
CA TYR A 111 2.52 -15.12 10.88
C TYR A 111 3.83 -15.83 10.56
N PHE A 112 3.93 -17.11 10.95
CA PHE A 112 5.05 -17.95 10.58
C PHE A 112 4.66 -18.91 9.45
N SER A 113 5.57 -19.09 8.49
CA SER A 113 5.48 -20.08 7.43
C SER A 113 6.86 -20.66 7.19
N ASN A 114 7.03 -21.96 7.36
CA ASN A 114 8.33 -22.65 7.27
C ASN A 114 9.41 -21.95 8.11
N ASP A 115 9.11 -21.68 9.37
CA ASP A 115 9.95 -20.98 10.35
C ASP A 115 10.35 -19.53 9.97
N GLN A 116 9.84 -19.04 8.86
CA GLN A 116 10.05 -17.67 8.43
C GLN A 116 8.89 -16.77 8.90
N LYS A 117 9.24 -15.66 9.56
CA LYS A 117 8.27 -14.64 9.96
C LYS A 117 7.86 -13.81 8.75
N ILE A 118 6.58 -13.81 8.45
CA ILE A 118 5.99 -13.07 7.32
C ILE A 118 5.05 -12.02 7.88
N TYR A 119 5.26 -10.78 7.49
CA TYR A 119 4.40 -9.67 7.88
C TYR A 119 3.29 -9.45 6.85
N ILE A 120 2.18 -8.87 7.31
CA ILE A 120 1.04 -8.48 6.47
C ILE A 120 0.92 -6.97 6.51
N GLY A 121 1.03 -6.35 5.34
CA GLY A 121 0.80 -4.91 5.18
C GLY A 121 -0.68 -4.54 5.11
N GLU A 122 -0.99 -3.30 5.43
CA GLU A 122 -2.34 -2.74 5.26
C GLU A 122 -2.78 -2.72 3.79
N ASN A 123 -1.82 -2.74 2.85
CA ASN A 123 -2.04 -2.94 1.42
C ASN A 123 -2.42 -4.39 1.04
N GLY A 124 -2.50 -5.31 2.01
CA GLY A 124 -2.82 -6.73 1.79
C GLY A 124 -1.68 -7.58 1.23
N LYS A 125 -0.49 -7.01 1.05
CA LYS A 125 0.67 -7.74 0.54
C LYS A 125 1.45 -8.42 1.68
N LYS A 126 2.11 -9.55 1.36
CA LYS A 126 3.00 -10.27 2.29
C LYS A 126 4.41 -9.70 2.19
N ILE A 127 5.03 -9.42 3.33
CA ILE A 127 6.32 -8.75 3.40
C ILE A 127 7.30 -9.67 4.14
N THR A 128 8.37 -10.09 3.43
CA THR A 128 9.38 -11.05 3.94
C THR A 128 10.78 -10.49 3.99
N GLN A 129 11.04 -9.35 3.34
CA GLN A 129 12.40 -8.92 2.96
C GLN A 129 13.05 -7.91 3.92
N PHE A 130 12.41 -7.57 5.03
CA PHE A 130 12.92 -6.52 5.92
C PHE A 130 13.02 -7.02 7.35
N ASP A 131 14.11 -6.68 8.03
CA ASP A 131 14.26 -6.80 9.48
C ASP A 131 13.38 -5.76 10.15
N ILE A 132 12.10 -6.05 10.19
CA ILE A 132 11.10 -5.18 10.78
C ILE A 132 10.95 -5.59 12.23
N ASN A 133 11.37 -4.73 13.14
CA ASN A 133 11.17 -4.94 14.56
C ASN A 133 9.99 -4.10 15.05
N TYR A 134 8.77 -4.52 14.68
CA TYR A 134 7.56 -3.93 15.23
C TYR A 134 7.24 -4.62 16.57
N LYS A 135 7.14 -3.81 17.61
CA LYS A 135 6.61 -4.25 18.91
C LYS A 135 5.08 -4.25 18.84
N ASN A 136 4.46 -5.22 19.51
CA ASN A 136 3.01 -5.30 19.70
C ASN A 136 2.15 -5.56 18.45
N LEU A 137 2.68 -6.27 17.45
CA LEU A 137 1.85 -6.75 16.35
C LEU A 137 1.19 -8.08 16.74
N PRO A 138 -0.11 -8.26 16.41
CA PRO A 138 -0.78 -9.53 16.61
C PRO A 138 -0.21 -10.62 15.69
N SER A 139 -0.11 -11.82 16.22
CA SER A 139 0.23 -13.01 15.42
C SER A 139 -1.03 -13.68 14.86
N ILE A 140 -0.90 -14.33 13.71
CA ILE A 140 -1.98 -15.11 13.11
C ILE A 140 -1.53 -16.55 12.99
N GLU A 141 -2.37 -17.47 13.46
CA GLU A 141 -2.17 -18.91 13.36
C GLU A 141 -3.27 -19.59 12.56
N GLY A 142 -2.96 -20.74 11.97
CA GLY A 142 -3.86 -21.53 11.16
C GLY A 142 -3.70 -21.28 9.64
N LYS A 143 -4.72 -21.65 8.85
CA LYS A 143 -4.66 -21.47 7.39
C LYS A 143 -4.95 -20.02 7.03
N ILE A 144 -3.89 -19.26 6.82
CA ILE A 144 -3.99 -17.82 6.61
C ILE A 144 -4.76 -17.47 5.35
N ASN A 145 -5.77 -16.61 5.54
CA ASN A 145 -6.54 -16.01 4.47
C ASN A 145 -6.63 -14.50 4.69
N ILE A 146 -5.88 -13.76 3.89
CA ILE A 146 -5.77 -12.29 4.02
C ILE A 146 -7.14 -11.62 3.86
N LYS A 147 -7.99 -12.05 2.92
CA LYS A 147 -9.33 -11.48 2.73
C LYS A 147 -10.21 -11.64 3.98
N LYS A 148 -10.13 -12.80 4.66
CA LYS A 148 -10.86 -13.03 5.91
C LYS A 148 -10.34 -12.17 7.05
N LEU A 149 -9.02 -11.97 7.14
CA LEU A 149 -8.40 -11.07 8.11
C LEU A 149 -8.91 -9.63 7.93
N PHE A 150 -8.91 -9.13 6.70
CA PHE A 150 -9.39 -7.78 6.42
C PHE A 150 -10.89 -7.62 6.70
N ASN A 151 -11.70 -8.63 6.40
CA ASN A 151 -13.11 -8.63 6.74
C ASN A 151 -13.32 -8.56 8.27
N LEU A 152 -12.55 -9.37 9.02
CA LEU A 152 -12.60 -9.32 10.49
C LEU A 152 -12.12 -7.94 11.00
N LYS A 153 -10.99 -7.42 10.47
CA LYS A 153 -10.47 -6.08 10.80
C LYS A 153 -11.54 -5.00 10.64
N MET A 154 -12.26 -4.99 9.51
CA MET A 154 -13.31 -4.00 9.28
C MET A 154 -14.44 -4.10 10.29
N LYS A 155 -14.87 -5.32 10.63
CA LYS A 155 -15.92 -5.54 11.62
C LYS A 155 -15.48 -5.12 13.03
N LEU A 156 -14.26 -5.46 13.44
CA LEU A 156 -13.68 -5.03 14.71
C LEU A 156 -13.61 -3.51 14.78
N LYS A 157 -13.06 -2.87 13.76
CA LYS A 157 -12.92 -1.39 13.71
C LYS A 157 -14.27 -0.67 13.78
N LYS A 158 -15.30 -1.17 13.12
CA LYS A 158 -16.66 -0.62 13.17
C LYS A 158 -17.21 -0.54 14.61
N HIS A 159 -16.80 -1.45 15.46
CA HIS A 159 -17.24 -1.52 16.85
C HIS A 159 -16.20 -0.95 17.86
N GLY A 160 -15.13 -0.33 17.35
CA GLY A 160 -14.13 0.38 18.15
C GLY A 160 -13.01 -0.49 18.67
N PHE A 161 -12.76 -1.66 18.06
CA PHE A 161 -11.58 -2.47 18.30
C PHE A 161 -10.57 -2.31 17.15
N GLU A 162 -9.30 -2.25 17.50
CA GLU A 162 -8.21 -2.36 16.54
C GLU A 162 -7.60 -3.77 16.60
N LEU A 163 -6.85 -4.18 15.55
CA LEU A 163 -6.19 -5.49 15.58
C LEU A 163 -5.17 -5.61 16.72
N ASN A 164 -4.52 -4.50 17.06
CA ASN A 164 -3.51 -4.45 18.12
C ASN A 164 -4.08 -4.56 19.54
N ASP A 165 -5.41 -4.54 19.71
CA ASP A 165 -6.06 -4.86 20.98
C ASP A 165 -5.96 -6.34 21.30
N PHE A 166 -5.61 -7.16 20.31
CA PHE A 166 -5.49 -8.62 20.43
C PHE A 166 -4.03 -9.04 20.21
N ILE A 167 -3.61 -10.05 20.96
CA ILE A 167 -2.25 -10.62 20.87
C ILE A 167 -2.18 -11.63 19.73
N LYS A 168 -3.27 -12.39 19.54
CA LYS A 168 -3.28 -13.51 18.59
C LYS A 168 -4.65 -13.76 17.97
N PHE A 169 -4.62 -14.15 16.71
CA PHE A 169 -5.77 -14.55 15.93
C PHE A 169 -5.59 -16.00 15.46
N TYR A 170 -6.51 -16.89 15.83
CA TYR A 170 -6.51 -18.27 15.38
C TYR A 170 -7.59 -18.47 14.32
N LEU A 171 -7.21 -18.81 13.10
CA LEU A 171 -8.15 -19.24 12.08
C LEU A 171 -8.26 -20.77 12.09
N ASN A 172 -9.34 -21.26 12.69
CA ASN A 172 -9.58 -22.69 12.84
C ASN A 172 -9.88 -23.39 11.50
N LYS A 173 -9.73 -24.72 11.46
CA LYS A 173 -10.05 -25.55 10.28
C LYS A 173 -11.50 -25.37 9.81
N SER A 174 -12.42 -25.04 10.73
CA SER A 174 -13.83 -24.72 10.46
C SER A 174 -14.05 -23.29 9.96
N ASN A 175 -12.97 -22.54 9.65
CA ASN A 175 -13.00 -21.14 9.22
C ASN A 175 -13.57 -20.15 10.25
N ARG A 176 -13.57 -20.50 11.53
CA ARG A 176 -13.94 -19.61 12.63
C ARG A 176 -12.70 -18.93 13.19
N TRP A 177 -12.92 -17.75 13.76
CA TRP A 177 -11.88 -17.00 14.45
C TRP A 177 -12.00 -17.22 15.97
N ASP A 178 -10.88 -17.53 16.59
CA ASP A 178 -10.67 -17.42 18.03
C ASP A 178 -9.61 -16.33 18.24
N LEU A 179 -9.88 -15.41 19.16
CA LEU A 179 -9.05 -14.21 19.40
C LEU A 179 -8.50 -14.27 20.82
N LEU A 180 -7.22 -14.03 21.00
CA LEU A 180 -6.61 -13.84 22.31
C LEU A 180 -6.54 -12.33 22.60
N TYR A 181 -7.35 -11.90 23.57
CA TYR A 181 -7.38 -10.54 24.08
C TYR A 181 -6.63 -10.49 25.40
N ASN A 182 -5.64 -9.60 25.53
CA ASN A 182 -4.70 -9.62 26.65
C ASN A 182 -4.05 -11.02 26.79
N ASP A 183 -3.27 -11.26 27.84
CA ASP A 183 -2.51 -12.50 27.97
C ASP A 183 -3.36 -13.76 28.24
N ASN A 184 -4.60 -13.61 28.71
CA ASN A 184 -5.36 -14.74 29.23
C ASN A 184 -6.79 -14.91 28.70
N LEU A 185 -7.37 -13.93 28.00
CA LEU A 185 -8.77 -13.99 27.61
C LEU A 185 -8.93 -14.49 26.17
N LEU A 186 -9.41 -15.72 26.03
CA LEU A 186 -9.73 -16.34 24.75
C LEU A 186 -11.19 -16.08 24.34
N ILE A 187 -11.39 -15.44 23.20
CA ILE A 187 -12.69 -15.10 22.65
C ILE A 187 -12.96 -16.00 21.44
N ARG A 188 -14.03 -16.79 21.48
CA ARG A 188 -14.43 -17.69 20.40
C ARG A 188 -15.60 -17.12 19.63
N LEU A 189 -15.36 -16.75 18.36
CA LEU A 189 -16.37 -16.16 17.49
C LEU A 189 -17.13 -17.22 16.69
N PRO A 190 -18.41 -16.99 16.34
CA PRO A 190 -19.16 -17.87 15.45
C PRO A 190 -18.63 -17.82 14.02
N LEU A 191 -19.05 -18.79 13.19
CA LEU A 191 -18.76 -18.76 11.75
C LEU A 191 -19.57 -17.66 11.04
N ASN A 192 -20.82 -17.53 11.40
CA ASN A 192 -21.74 -16.55 10.85
C ASN A 192 -22.10 -15.52 11.93
N ASP A 193 -22.55 -14.34 11.50
CA ASP A 193 -23.00 -13.27 12.40
C ASP A 193 -21.94 -12.80 13.42
N ILE A 194 -20.68 -12.70 12.94
CA ILE A 194 -19.55 -12.24 13.75
C ILE A 194 -19.81 -10.84 14.32
N GLU A 195 -20.53 -9.99 13.58
CA GLU A 195 -20.74 -8.59 13.94
C GLU A 195 -21.57 -8.45 15.22
N SER A 196 -22.68 -9.21 15.34
CA SER A 196 -23.47 -9.25 16.56
C SER A 196 -22.66 -9.74 17.77
N SER A 197 -21.77 -10.71 17.55
CA SER A 197 -20.87 -11.21 18.59
C SER A 197 -19.85 -10.18 19.05
N ILE A 198 -19.35 -9.33 18.13
CA ILE A 198 -18.43 -8.24 18.49
C ILE A 198 -19.15 -7.17 19.33
N VAL A 199 -20.43 -6.88 19.05
CA VAL A 199 -21.22 -5.97 19.90
C VAL A 199 -21.32 -6.51 21.33
N ILE A 200 -21.72 -7.78 21.48
CA ILE A 200 -21.78 -8.44 22.78
C ILE A 200 -20.42 -8.41 23.50
N LEU A 201 -19.34 -8.73 22.78
CA LEU A 201 -17.99 -8.69 23.31
C LEU A 201 -17.65 -7.31 23.86
N LYS A 202 -17.99 -6.24 23.11
CA LYS A 202 -17.76 -4.87 23.54
C LYS A 202 -18.45 -4.54 24.86
N ASP A 203 -19.68 -4.98 25.02
CA ASP A 203 -20.46 -4.75 26.24
C ASP A 203 -19.85 -5.51 27.43
N ILE A 204 -19.41 -6.76 27.23
CA ILE A 204 -18.74 -7.57 28.26
C ILE A 204 -17.42 -6.91 28.70
N ILE A 205 -16.59 -6.47 27.76
CA ILE A 205 -15.30 -5.84 28.08
C ILE A 205 -15.50 -4.50 28.81
N LYS A 206 -16.56 -3.75 28.48
CA LYS A 206 -16.88 -2.49 29.15
C LYS A 206 -17.39 -2.66 30.57
N SER A 207 -18.05 -3.77 30.89
CA SER A 207 -18.56 -4.02 32.23
C SER A 207 -17.49 -4.27 33.28
N ASN A 208 -16.21 -4.40 32.87
CA ASN A 208 -15.04 -4.68 33.74
C ASN A 208 -15.15 -5.99 34.57
N ASP A 209 -16.14 -6.85 34.34
CA ASP A 209 -16.33 -8.11 35.05
C ASP A 209 -15.49 -9.27 34.48
N ILE A 210 -14.41 -8.92 33.74
CA ILE A 210 -13.56 -9.92 33.03
C ILE A 210 -12.39 -10.45 33.83
N ASN A 211 -12.14 -9.94 35.04
CA ASN A 211 -10.90 -10.25 35.80
C ASN A 211 -10.73 -11.73 36.17
N ASN A 212 -11.79 -12.54 36.15
CA ASN A 212 -11.74 -13.97 36.45
C ASN A 212 -12.24 -14.84 35.28
N ILE A 213 -12.36 -14.27 34.09
CA ILE A 213 -12.84 -14.97 32.90
C ILE A 213 -11.66 -15.25 31.98
N ASN A 214 -11.44 -16.53 31.65
CA ASN A 214 -10.41 -16.94 30.70
C ASN A 214 -10.97 -17.19 29.30
N ILE A 215 -12.27 -17.51 29.19
CA ILE A 215 -12.90 -17.82 27.90
C ILE A 215 -14.24 -17.09 27.80
N ILE A 216 -14.46 -16.39 26.69
CA ILE A 216 -15.74 -15.87 26.23
C ILE A 216 -16.13 -16.65 24.97
N ASP A 217 -17.10 -17.56 25.08
CA ASP A 217 -17.54 -18.33 23.93
C ASP A 217 -18.88 -17.79 23.39
N LEU A 218 -18.79 -17.19 22.19
CA LEU A 218 -19.92 -16.56 21.47
C LEU A 218 -20.36 -17.38 20.25
N ARG A 219 -19.98 -18.66 20.17
CA ARG A 219 -20.26 -19.50 18.99
C ARG A 219 -21.71 -19.87 18.84
N ILE A 220 -22.47 -19.87 19.92
CA ILE A 220 -23.90 -20.26 19.95
C ILE A 220 -24.71 -18.97 19.94
N LYS A 221 -25.61 -18.85 18.96
CA LYS A 221 -26.49 -17.67 18.85
C LYS A 221 -27.30 -17.48 20.12
N ASN A 222 -27.37 -16.25 20.61
CA ASN A 222 -28.12 -15.86 21.82
C ASN A 222 -27.64 -16.54 23.12
N LYS A 223 -26.44 -17.11 23.14
CA LYS A 223 -25.88 -17.72 24.36
C LYS A 223 -24.42 -17.27 24.52
N ILE A 224 -24.10 -16.81 25.72
CA ILE A 224 -22.75 -16.45 26.14
C ILE A 224 -22.30 -17.50 27.16
N ILE A 225 -21.15 -18.11 26.94
CA ILE A 225 -20.54 -19.03 27.92
C ILE A 225 -19.26 -18.38 28.41
N LEU A 226 -19.17 -18.16 29.70
CA LEU A 226 -18.02 -17.60 30.41
C LEU A 226 -17.40 -18.70 31.26
N SER A 227 -16.06 -18.84 31.22
CA SER A 227 -15.33 -19.82 32.05
C SER A 227 -13.94 -19.32 32.39
#